data_0aff7a8b83c69547c80a5afe5a39863e
#
_entry.id   0aff7a8b83c69547c80a5afe5a39863e
#
_cell.length_a   1.000
_cell.length_b   1.000
_cell.length_c   1.000
_cell.angle_alpha   90.00
_cell.angle_beta   90.00
_cell.angle_gamma   90.00
#
_symmetry.space_group_name_H-M   'P 1'
#
loop_
_entity.id
_entity.type
_entity.pdbx_description
1 polymer ?
#
loop_
_entity_poly.entity_id
_entity_poly.type
_entity_poly.pdbx_seq_one_letter_code
_entity_poly.pdbx_strand_id
1 'polypeptide(L)'
;MNKLLWAFLIVGTFFSCKKHTISYFDQEPPSTTPELFAPSRVNTDKVELNVVFNSDNTEMFFSRIVDNSFVIHHAEWGNGKWSDIKPIKMYNDSVLVSVACDPTITKDGKTMYFLGVDPKLYKNDVSREELYTIPPDIYKSKKVNGTWELATKVDFSISTEYVETYPVVTADGSLYFRSNRPSDQGGMNTYRAQYLGNEKFETPVIVNVKTEKKELITYVSPDEQYAITNGQGKFQISFNENGEWTKPKEVPLNYESNWYYYCPYMSPDGKYFIFSRRFNTPGKRGWASVEKGEVYWANANILFKAK
;
A
#
# COMPACT_ATOMS: atom_id res chain seq x y z
N MET A 1 2.49 -12.08 -78.12
CA MET A 1 3.27 -11.66 -76.89
C MET A 1 2.31 -11.47 -75.79
N ASN A 2 2.06 -12.53 -74.99
CA ASN A 2 1.14 -12.48 -73.85
C ASN A 2 2.00 -12.15 -72.54
N LYS A 3 1.70 -11.02 -71.93
CA LYS A 3 2.27 -10.68 -70.64
C LYS A 3 1.34 -11.23 -69.52
N LEU A 4 1.80 -12.27 -68.82
CA LEU A 4 1.18 -12.74 -67.58
C LEU A 4 1.53 -11.76 -66.46
N LEU A 5 0.52 -11.11 -65.87
CA LEU A 5 0.65 -10.38 -64.58
C LEU A 5 0.47 -11.39 -63.43
N TRP A 6 1.50 -11.55 -62.62
CA TRP A 6 1.40 -12.25 -61.34
C TRP A 6 0.98 -11.25 -60.25
N ALA A 7 -0.22 -11.45 -59.72
CA ALA A 7 -0.67 -10.72 -58.53
C ALA A 7 -0.20 -11.48 -57.28
N PHE A 8 0.72 -10.88 -56.52
CA PHE A 8 1.08 -11.39 -55.21
C PHE A 8 0.01 -10.97 -54.19
N LEU A 9 -0.75 -11.93 -53.68
CA LEU A 9 -1.67 -11.74 -52.56
C LEU A 9 -0.85 -11.77 -51.27
N ILE A 10 -0.60 -10.60 -50.63
CA ILE A 10 0.01 -10.52 -49.32
C ILE A 10 -1.10 -10.77 -48.29
N VAL A 11 -1.17 -11.99 -47.77
CA VAL A 11 -2.00 -12.32 -46.61
C VAL A 11 -1.33 -11.76 -45.34
N GLY A 12 -1.74 -10.56 -44.98
CA GLY A 12 -1.33 -9.96 -43.69
C GLY A 12 -2.01 -10.71 -42.53
N THR A 13 -1.26 -11.57 -41.84
CA THR A 13 -1.69 -12.12 -40.54
C THR A 13 -1.68 -11.03 -39.51
N PHE A 14 -2.83 -10.44 -39.23
CA PHE A 14 -2.99 -9.58 -38.05
C PHE A 14 -2.89 -10.47 -36.79
N PHE A 15 -1.71 -10.50 -36.18
CA PHE A 15 -1.58 -10.95 -34.82
C PHE A 15 -2.32 -9.95 -33.92
N SER A 16 -3.57 -10.22 -33.62
CA SER A 16 -4.30 -9.55 -32.55
C SER A 16 -3.62 -9.94 -31.25
N CYS A 17 -2.78 -9.06 -30.74
CA CYS A 17 -2.26 -9.16 -29.39
C CYS A 17 -3.44 -8.97 -28.44
N LYS A 18 -4.13 -10.06 -28.05
CA LYS A 18 -5.10 -10.01 -26.96
C LYS A 18 -4.33 -9.56 -25.74
N LYS A 19 -4.50 -8.30 -25.32
CA LYS A 19 -4.13 -7.86 -23.97
C LYS A 19 -4.83 -8.83 -23.02
N HIS A 20 -4.08 -9.75 -22.42
CA HIS A 20 -4.60 -10.58 -21.35
C HIS A 20 -5.01 -9.63 -20.21
N THR A 21 -6.31 -9.52 -20.00
CA THR A 21 -6.83 -8.80 -18.83
C THR A 21 -6.38 -9.57 -17.59
N ILE A 22 -5.63 -8.92 -16.70
CA ILE A 22 -5.23 -9.53 -15.44
C ILE A 22 -6.49 -9.77 -14.62
N SER A 23 -6.70 -11.02 -14.24
CA SER A 23 -7.78 -11.42 -13.33
C SER A 23 -7.28 -11.30 -11.89
N TYR A 24 -8.09 -10.76 -11.00
CA TYR A 24 -7.78 -10.70 -9.57
C TYR A 24 -8.25 -12.00 -8.90
N PHE A 25 -7.42 -13.07 -9.00
CA PHE A 25 -7.68 -14.41 -8.45
C PHE A 25 -8.99 -15.03 -8.94
N ASP A 26 -9.32 -14.83 -10.23
CA ASP A 26 -10.56 -15.28 -10.90
C ASP A 26 -11.85 -14.77 -10.24
N GLN A 27 -11.72 -13.70 -9.45
CA GLN A 27 -12.85 -13.01 -8.83
C GLN A 27 -13.47 -12.04 -9.84
N GLU A 28 -14.79 -12.03 -9.94
CA GLU A 28 -15.52 -11.05 -10.75
C GLU A 28 -15.32 -9.64 -10.18
N PRO A 29 -15.16 -8.62 -11.05
CA PRO A 29 -15.02 -7.25 -10.62
C PRO A 29 -16.17 -6.77 -9.74
N PRO A 30 -15.91 -6.12 -8.59
CA PRO A 30 -16.96 -5.68 -7.67
C PRO A 30 -17.72 -4.47 -8.22
N SER A 31 -18.95 -4.32 -7.77
CA SER A 31 -19.70 -3.08 -7.90
C SER A 31 -19.15 -1.99 -6.94
N THR A 32 -19.88 -0.89 -6.75
CA THR A 32 -19.56 0.07 -5.69
C THR A 32 -19.91 -0.44 -4.27
N THR A 33 -20.53 -1.62 -4.15
CA THR A 33 -20.66 -2.31 -2.86
C THR A 33 -19.38 -3.09 -2.60
N PRO A 34 -18.69 -2.85 -1.46
CA PRO A 34 -17.47 -3.56 -1.16
C PRO A 34 -17.69 -5.06 -0.96
N GLU A 35 -16.75 -5.85 -1.45
CA GLU A 35 -16.70 -7.30 -1.32
C GLU A 35 -15.33 -7.73 -0.77
N LEU A 36 -15.23 -8.93 -0.19
CA LEU A 36 -13.95 -9.50 0.23
C LEU A 36 -13.03 -9.69 -0.98
N PHE A 37 -11.81 -9.19 -0.89
CA PHE A 37 -10.80 -9.35 -1.94
C PHE A 37 -10.15 -10.74 -1.83
N ALA A 38 -10.13 -11.50 -2.92
CA ALA A 38 -9.48 -12.80 -3.05
C ALA A 38 -9.70 -13.73 -1.84
N PRO A 39 -10.97 -14.16 -1.56
CA PRO A 39 -11.29 -15.09 -0.47
C PRO A 39 -10.45 -16.37 -0.55
N SER A 40 -10.02 -16.88 0.60
CA SER A 40 -9.18 -18.08 0.74
C SER A 40 -7.77 -17.98 0.13
N ARG A 41 -7.44 -16.87 -0.51
CA ARG A 41 -6.11 -16.59 -1.05
C ARG A 41 -5.43 -15.47 -0.24
N VAL A 42 -5.95 -14.26 -0.32
CA VAL A 42 -5.51 -13.12 0.49
C VAL A 42 -6.24 -13.14 1.83
N ASN A 43 -7.56 -13.15 1.84
CA ASN A 43 -8.32 -13.25 3.08
C ASN A 43 -8.38 -14.69 3.58
N THR A 44 -7.81 -14.95 4.75
CA THR A 44 -7.76 -16.26 5.42
C THR A 44 -8.34 -16.17 6.84
N ASP A 45 -7.97 -17.07 7.72
CA ASP A 45 -8.27 -17.04 9.17
C ASP A 45 -7.30 -16.15 9.98
N LYS A 46 -6.35 -15.50 9.29
CA LYS A 46 -5.35 -14.62 9.89
C LYS A 46 -5.77 -13.14 9.79
N VAL A 47 -4.89 -12.27 10.19
CA VAL A 47 -5.08 -10.82 10.03
C VAL A 47 -4.32 -10.37 8.79
N GLU A 48 -5.04 -9.97 7.75
CA GLU A 48 -4.51 -9.45 6.51
C GLU A 48 -4.77 -7.95 6.37
N LEU A 49 -3.84 -7.25 5.76
CA LEU A 49 -3.95 -5.81 5.54
C LEU A 49 -3.07 -5.32 4.38
N ASN A 50 -3.40 -4.13 3.91
CA ASN A 50 -2.58 -3.33 3.00
C ASN A 50 -2.15 -4.05 1.73
N VAL A 51 -3.10 -4.40 0.86
CA VAL A 51 -2.81 -4.92 -0.48
C VAL A 51 -2.40 -3.78 -1.39
N VAL A 52 -1.25 -3.93 -2.04
CA VAL A 52 -0.72 -3.01 -3.06
C VAL A 52 -0.22 -3.81 -4.27
N PHE A 53 -0.15 -3.14 -5.42
CA PHE A 53 0.35 -3.71 -6.67
C PHE A 53 1.50 -2.87 -7.23
N ASN A 54 2.35 -3.49 -8.04
CA ASN A 54 3.24 -2.74 -8.91
C ASN A 54 2.44 -2.06 -10.04
N SER A 55 3.06 -1.13 -10.77
CA SER A 55 2.35 -0.24 -11.71
C SER A 55 1.66 -0.94 -12.87
N ASP A 56 2.07 -2.16 -13.23
CA ASP A 56 1.47 -2.95 -14.32
C ASP A 56 0.52 -4.06 -13.84
N ASN A 57 0.24 -4.10 -12.53
CA ASN A 57 -0.61 -5.09 -11.86
C ASN A 57 -0.09 -6.54 -11.93
N THR A 58 1.17 -6.76 -12.28
CA THR A 58 1.74 -8.10 -12.38
C THR A 58 2.32 -8.64 -11.09
N GLU A 59 2.48 -7.81 -10.08
CA GLU A 59 2.92 -8.20 -8.75
C GLU A 59 1.98 -7.62 -7.70
N MET A 60 1.63 -8.43 -6.72
CA MET A 60 0.82 -8.05 -5.59
C MET A 60 1.59 -8.28 -4.30
N PHE A 61 1.50 -7.33 -3.39
CA PHE A 61 2.09 -7.38 -2.05
C PHE A 61 1.03 -7.08 -1.00
N PHE A 62 1.12 -7.72 0.15
CA PHE A 62 0.26 -7.41 1.27
C PHE A 62 0.89 -7.89 2.59
N SER A 63 0.41 -7.35 3.69
CA SER A 63 0.88 -7.73 5.01
C SER A 63 -0.06 -8.73 5.66
N ARG A 64 0.51 -9.73 6.35
CA ARG A 64 -0.21 -10.73 7.13
C ARG A 64 0.45 -10.91 8.48
N ILE A 65 -0.34 -11.09 9.55
CA ILE A 65 0.20 -11.47 10.84
C ILE A 65 0.40 -12.99 10.85
N VAL A 66 1.64 -13.41 11.04
CA VAL A 66 2.06 -14.81 11.19
C VAL A 66 2.88 -14.92 12.47
N ASP A 67 2.51 -15.81 13.39
CA ASP A 67 3.23 -16.05 14.65
C ASP A 67 3.54 -14.73 15.41
N ASN A 68 2.52 -13.88 15.56
CA ASN A 68 2.58 -12.57 16.19
C ASN A 68 3.43 -11.50 15.47
N SER A 69 3.92 -11.76 14.26
CA SER A 69 4.73 -10.85 13.48
C SER A 69 4.02 -10.41 12.20
N PHE A 70 4.23 -9.16 11.79
CA PHE A 70 3.82 -8.74 10.44
C PHE A 70 4.83 -9.23 9.42
N VAL A 71 4.35 -9.84 8.36
CA VAL A 71 5.15 -10.37 7.26
C VAL A 71 4.56 -9.92 5.93
N ILE A 72 5.39 -9.32 5.07
CA ILE A 72 4.97 -8.99 3.71
C ILE A 72 4.95 -10.25 2.86
N HIS A 73 3.81 -10.49 2.22
CA HIS A 73 3.59 -11.59 1.28
C HIS A 73 3.52 -11.06 -0.14
N HIS A 74 3.82 -11.92 -1.09
CA HIS A 74 3.93 -11.60 -2.50
C HIS A 74 3.32 -12.68 -3.38
N ALA A 75 2.73 -12.28 -4.50
CA ALA A 75 2.34 -13.13 -5.61
C ALA A 75 2.63 -12.42 -6.94
N GLU A 76 2.94 -13.20 -7.97
CA GLU A 76 3.24 -12.74 -9.32
C GLU A 76 2.20 -13.27 -10.30
N TRP A 77 1.78 -12.43 -11.25
CA TRP A 77 0.94 -12.81 -12.38
C TRP A 77 1.82 -13.30 -13.53
N GLY A 78 1.59 -14.50 -13.96
CA GLY A 78 2.29 -15.09 -15.11
C GLY A 78 1.52 -16.26 -15.70
N ASN A 79 1.64 -16.46 -17.01
CA ASN A 79 0.95 -17.55 -17.72
C ASN A 79 -0.57 -17.59 -17.47
N GLY A 80 -1.20 -16.38 -17.34
CA GLY A 80 -2.64 -16.26 -17.17
C GLY A 80 -3.17 -16.58 -15.75
N LYS A 81 -2.30 -16.64 -14.75
CA LYS A 81 -2.69 -16.90 -13.36
C LYS A 81 -1.75 -16.26 -12.35
N TRP A 82 -2.20 -16.08 -11.13
CA TRP A 82 -1.37 -15.71 -9.99
C TRP A 82 -0.60 -16.92 -9.45
N SER A 83 0.65 -16.70 -9.07
CA SER A 83 1.47 -17.68 -8.37
C SER A 83 0.88 -18.00 -6.99
N ASP A 84 1.48 -18.98 -6.31
CA ASP A 84 1.27 -19.15 -4.88
C ASP A 84 1.75 -17.92 -4.11
N ILE A 85 0.99 -17.56 -3.08
CA ILE A 85 1.34 -16.47 -2.17
C ILE A 85 2.42 -16.94 -1.22
N LYS A 86 3.55 -16.21 -1.17
CA LYS A 86 4.71 -16.54 -0.35
C LYS A 86 5.20 -15.31 0.42
N PRO A 87 5.77 -15.48 1.62
CA PRO A 87 6.45 -14.39 2.31
C PRO A 87 7.68 -13.94 1.51
N ILE A 88 7.96 -12.64 1.52
CA ILE A 88 9.20 -12.09 0.98
C ILE A 88 10.27 -12.13 2.08
N LYS A 89 11.42 -12.69 1.75
CA LYS A 89 12.60 -12.66 2.61
C LYS A 89 13.47 -11.45 2.26
N MET A 90 13.31 -10.37 3.01
CA MET A 90 14.14 -9.16 2.91
C MET A 90 15.12 -9.05 4.09
N TYR A 91 15.31 -10.12 4.82
CA TYR A 91 16.09 -10.19 6.05
C TYR A 91 16.95 -11.44 6.03
N ASN A 92 18.12 -11.37 6.66
CA ASN A 92 18.96 -12.55 6.88
C ASN A 92 18.60 -13.22 8.21
N ASP A 93 19.08 -14.46 8.43
CA ASP A 93 18.74 -15.28 9.61
C ASP A 93 19.20 -14.66 10.95
N SER A 94 20.09 -13.66 10.91
CA SER A 94 20.56 -12.92 12.09
C SER A 94 19.73 -11.66 12.37
N VAL A 95 18.78 -11.33 11.52
CA VAL A 95 17.95 -10.12 11.59
C VAL A 95 16.50 -10.50 11.34
N LEU A 96 15.86 -11.06 12.35
CA LEU A 96 14.41 -11.26 12.34
C LEU A 96 13.72 -9.91 12.57
N VAL A 97 13.41 -9.21 11.50
CA VAL A 97 12.47 -8.11 11.60
C VAL A 97 11.10 -8.71 11.83
N SER A 98 10.63 -8.62 13.05
CA SER A 98 9.33 -9.17 13.44
C SER A 98 8.15 -8.30 12.99
N VAL A 99 8.44 -7.12 12.42
CA VAL A 99 7.45 -6.22 11.83
C VAL A 99 7.94 -5.80 10.46
N ALA A 100 7.26 -6.23 9.40
CA ALA A 100 7.40 -5.71 8.06
C ALA A 100 5.99 -5.57 7.49
N CYS A 101 5.49 -4.35 7.41
CA CYS A 101 4.14 -4.09 6.91
C CYS A 101 4.05 -2.75 6.16
N ASP A 102 2.87 -2.45 5.68
CA ASP A 102 2.56 -1.24 4.92
C ASP A 102 3.48 -1.02 3.70
N PRO A 103 3.63 -2.04 2.80
CA PRO A 103 4.44 -1.87 1.61
C PRO A 103 3.87 -0.82 0.66
N THR A 104 4.76 -0.06 0.02
CA THR A 104 4.45 0.79 -1.13
C THR A 104 5.57 0.63 -2.16
N ILE A 105 5.22 0.63 -3.45
CA ILE A 105 6.13 0.26 -4.54
C ILE A 105 6.33 1.46 -5.46
N THR A 106 7.57 1.77 -5.82
CA THR A 106 7.89 2.79 -6.81
C THR A 106 7.27 2.45 -8.17
N LYS A 107 7.01 3.47 -8.98
CA LYS A 107 6.39 3.32 -10.30
C LYS A 107 7.16 2.36 -11.22
N ASP A 108 8.47 2.29 -11.10
CA ASP A 108 9.32 1.38 -11.88
C ASP A 108 9.36 -0.06 -11.33
N GLY A 109 8.67 -0.33 -10.22
CA GLY A 109 8.60 -1.64 -9.57
C GLY A 109 9.90 -2.09 -8.90
N LYS A 110 10.90 -1.22 -8.77
CA LYS A 110 12.25 -1.61 -8.33
C LYS A 110 12.58 -1.29 -6.88
N THR A 111 11.80 -0.47 -6.22
CA THR A 111 11.99 -0.15 -4.80
C THR A 111 10.69 -0.31 -4.04
N MET A 112 10.74 -1.03 -2.95
CA MET A 112 9.67 -1.12 -1.97
C MET A 112 10.07 -0.30 -0.75
N TYR A 113 9.19 0.58 -0.31
CA TYR A 113 9.25 1.17 1.02
C TYR A 113 8.22 0.48 1.91
N PHE A 114 8.51 0.33 3.17
CA PHE A 114 7.62 -0.34 4.11
C PHE A 114 7.95 0.05 5.55
N LEU A 115 7.00 -0.18 6.44
CA LEU A 115 7.22 -0.02 7.88
C LEU A 115 7.99 -1.22 8.42
N GLY A 116 9.02 -0.96 9.20
CA GLY A 116 9.81 -1.97 9.87
C GLY A 116 10.23 -1.54 11.27
N VAL A 117 10.80 -2.47 12.03
CA VAL A 117 11.39 -2.21 13.35
C VAL A 117 12.89 -2.46 13.30
N ASP A 118 13.68 -1.61 13.96
CA ASP A 118 15.13 -1.80 14.04
C ASP A 118 15.46 -3.16 14.67
N PRO A 119 16.15 -4.04 13.94
CA PRO A 119 16.49 -5.36 14.44
C PRO A 119 17.31 -5.35 15.72
N LYS A 120 18.07 -4.28 16.00
CA LYS A 120 18.84 -4.15 17.23
C LYS A 120 17.98 -3.93 18.48
N LEU A 121 16.76 -3.43 18.27
CA LEU A 121 15.77 -3.24 19.33
C LEU A 121 14.93 -4.50 19.54
N TYR A 122 15.04 -5.48 18.64
CA TYR A 122 14.33 -6.75 18.73
C TYR A 122 15.10 -7.73 19.60
N LYS A 123 14.43 -8.23 20.63
CA LYS A 123 14.92 -9.37 21.44
C LYS A 123 14.14 -10.61 21.02
N ASN A 124 14.81 -11.73 20.84
CA ASN A 124 14.14 -13.02 20.72
C ASN A 124 13.22 -13.18 21.93
N ASP A 125 12.00 -13.65 21.74
CA ASP A 125 10.98 -13.83 22.78
C ASP A 125 10.23 -12.57 23.25
N VAL A 126 10.20 -11.50 22.44
CA VAL A 126 9.36 -10.32 22.71
C VAL A 126 7.88 -10.68 22.56
N SER A 127 7.08 -10.36 23.54
CA SER A 127 5.63 -10.52 23.43
C SER A 127 5.05 -9.61 22.35
N ARG A 128 3.85 -9.96 21.86
CA ARG A 128 3.15 -9.13 20.87
C ARG A 128 2.91 -7.70 21.39
N GLU A 129 2.59 -7.55 22.67
CA GLU A 129 2.40 -6.26 23.33
C GLU A 129 3.69 -5.43 23.34
N GLU A 130 4.81 -6.02 23.70
CA GLU A 130 6.11 -5.35 23.73
C GLU A 130 6.56 -4.95 22.33
N LEU A 131 6.36 -5.82 21.34
CA LEU A 131 6.72 -5.54 19.94
C LEU A 131 6.09 -4.23 19.44
N TYR A 132 4.83 -3.98 19.78
CA TYR A 132 4.13 -2.77 19.38
C TYR A 132 4.49 -1.51 20.20
N THR A 133 5.38 -1.62 21.19
CA THR A 133 5.95 -0.47 21.90
C THR A 133 7.24 0.04 21.25
N ILE A 134 7.87 -0.77 20.39
CA ILE A 134 9.10 -0.37 19.69
C ILE A 134 8.73 0.61 18.58
N PRO A 135 9.33 1.82 18.53
CA PRO A 135 9.06 2.77 17.46
C PRO A 135 9.38 2.18 16.09
N PRO A 136 8.43 2.12 15.17
CA PRO A 136 8.71 1.70 13.81
C PRO A 136 9.34 2.82 12.99
N ASP A 137 10.08 2.41 11.96
CA ASP A 137 10.73 3.27 10.98
C ASP A 137 10.34 2.87 9.56
N ILE A 138 10.72 3.70 8.60
CA ILE A 138 10.58 3.38 7.19
C ILE A 138 11.85 2.72 6.68
N TYR A 139 11.68 1.53 6.15
CA TYR A 139 12.71 0.75 5.49
C TYR A 139 12.49 0.72 3.98
N LYS A 140 13.52 0.37 3.24
CA LYS A 140 13.46 0.10 1.80
C LYS A 140 14.17 -1.19 1.46
N SER A 141 13.70 -1.84 0.39
CA SER A 141 14.37 -2.95 -0.29
C SER A 141 14.36 -2.68 -1.79
N LYS A 142 15.43 -3.08 -2.47
CA LYS A 142 15.54 -2.98 -3.93
C LYS A 142 15.33 -4.32 -4.59
N LYS A 143 14.71 -4.32 -5.76
CA LYS A 143 14.59 -5.51 -6.61
C LYS A 143 15.71 -5.52 -7.63
N VAL A 144 16.64 -6.46 -7.47
CA VAL A 144 17.78 -6.65 -8.37
C VAL A 144 17.70 -8.04 -8.98
N ASN A 145 17.74 -8.13 -10.32
CA ASN A 145 17.59 -9.39 -11.05
C ASN A 145 16.38 -10.24 -10.61
N GLY A 146 15.25 -9.57 -10.34
CA GLY A 146 14.00 -10.23 -9.92
C GLY A 146 13.93 -10.61 -8.43
N THR A 147 14.97 -10.35 -7.64
CA THR A 147 15.04 -10.68 -6.21
C THR A 147 15.07 -9.41 -5.36
N TRP A 148 14.30 -9.39 -4.28
CA TRP A 148 14.34 -8.32 -3.28
C TRP A 148 15.60 -8.47 -2.42
N GLU A 149 16.40 -7.41 -2.36
CA GLU A 149 17.62 -7.36 -1.53
C GLU A 149 17.29 -7.21 -0.05
N LEU A 150 18.30 -7.34 0.80
CA LEU A 150 18.17 -7.07 2.23
C LEU A 150 17.71 -5.63 2.46
N ALA A 151 16.75 -5.47 3.36
CA ALA A 151 16.21 -4.18 3.70
C ALA A 151 17.22 -3.30 4.42
N THR A 152 17.15 -2.01 4.12
CA THR A 152 17.92 -0.97 4.81
C THR A 152 16.97 0.13 5.27
N LYS A 153 17.32 0.78 6.39
CA LYS A 153 16.60 1.97 6.85
C LYS A 153 16.73 3.09 5.80
N VAL A 154 15.68 3.83 5.57
CA VAL A 154 15.73 5.00 4.69
C VAL A 154 16.58 6.09 5.35
N ASP A 155 17.05 7.05 4.55
CA ASP A 155 17.85 8.19 4.99
C ASP A 155 17.33 8.83 6.28
N PHE A 156 18.26 9.33 7.12
CA PHE A 156 17.94 9.93 8.43
C PHE A 156 16.98 11.13 8.36
N SER A 157 16.88 11.80 7.22
CA SER A 157 15.87 12.84 7.02
C SER A 157 14.43 12.32 7.13
N ILE A 158 14.22 11.04 6.80
CA ILE A 158 12.92 10.34 6.84
C ILE A 158 12.80 9.47 8.08
N SER A 159 13.74 8.52 8.28
CA SER A 159 13.75 7.60 9.43
C SER A 159 14.56 8.19 10.57
N THR A 160 13.88 8.65 11.62
CA THR A 160 14.47 9.37 12.75
C THR A 160 14.49 8.50 14.02
N GLU A 161 14.67 9.10 15.17
CA GLU A 161 14.47 8.45 16.48
C GLU A 161 12.99 8.40 16.92
N TYR A 162 12.11 8.98 16.12
CA TYR A 162 10.67 9.05 16.36
C TYR A 162 9.93 7.93 15.60
N VAL A 163 8.63 7.92 15.71
CA VAL A 163 7.77 6.96 15.01
C VAL A 163 7.55 7.44 13.57
N GLU A 164 7.89 6.62 12.58
CA GLU A 164 7.55 6.82 11.19
C GLU A 164 6.68 5.67 10.67
N THR A 165 5.52 6.02 10.07
CA THR A 165 4.53 5.02 9.62
C THR A 165 3.85 5.43 8.32
N TYR A 166 3.12 4.49 7.71
CA TYR A 166 2.31 4.70 6.52
C TYR A 166 3.08 5.35 5.36
N PRO A 167 4.18 4.74 4.88
CA PRO A 167 4.85 5.24 3.70
C PRO A 167 3.94 5.11 2.46
N VAL A 168 3.88 6.16 1.65
CA VAL A 168 3.20 6.18 0.35
C VAL A 168 4.13 6.86 -0.65
N VAL A 169 4.55 6.14 -1.69
CA VAL A 169 5.40 6.68 -2.75
C VAL A 169 4.55 7.18 -3.92
N THR A 170 4.84 8.38 -4.41
CA THR A 170 4.18 8.99 -5.55
C THR A 170 4.91 8.68 -6.88
N ALA A 171 4.32 9.06 -8.01
CA ALA A 171 4.87 8.71 -9.33
C ALA A 171 6.23 9.36 -9.62
N ASP A 172 6.54 10.50 -9.00
CA ASP A 172 7.84 11.18 -9.09
C ASP A 172 8.88 10.63 -8.10
N GLY A 173 8.49 9.68 -7.24
CA GLY A 173 9.33 9.07 -6.21
C GLY A 173 9.27 9.78 -4.86
N SER A 174 8.53 10.88 -4.72
CA SER A 174 8.35 11.56 -3.43
C SER A 174 7.64 10.66 -2.44
N LEU A 175 7.95 10.81 -1.16
CA LEU A 175 7.45 9.95 -0.10
C LEU A 175 6.58 10.73 0.87
N TYR A 176 5.35 10.30 1.04
CA TYR A 176 4.47 10.69 2.12
C TYR A 176 4.61 9.68 3.27
N PHE A 177 4.58 10.17 4.49
CA PHE A 177 4.61 9.32 5.67
C PHE A 177 4.08 10.08 6.89
N ARG A 178 3.80 9.35 7.96
CA ARG A 178 3.40 9.94 9.23
C ARG A 178 4.55 9.89 10.21
N SER A 179 4.73 10.95 10.99
CA SER A 179 5.73 10.99 12.06
C SER A 179 5.25 11.84 13.24
N ASN A 180 5.66 11.45 14.44
CA ASN A 180 5.48 12.23 15.66
C ASN A 180 6.73 13.04 16.05
N ARG A 181 7.65 13.25 15.08
CA ARG A 181 8.81 14.12 15.28
C ARG A 181 8.39 15.52 15.75
N PRO A 182 9.23 16.22 16.54
CA PRO A 182 8.90 17.56 17.02
C PRO A 182 8.51 18.50 15.88
N SER A 183 7.41 19.22 16.07
CA SER A 183 6.93 20.24 15.15
C SER A 183 6.03 21.24 15.87
N ASP A 184 5.82 22.41 15.29
CA ASP A 184 4.93 23.44 15.84
C ASP A 184 3.47 22.98 15.95
N GLN A 185 3.09 21.93 15.18
CA GLN A 185 1.75 21.37 15.22
C GLN A 185 1.57 20.27 16.27
N GLY A 186 2.66 19.81 16.89
CA GLY A 186 2.69 18.76 17.90
C GLY A 186 2.11 17.42 17.46
N GLY A 187 2.39 16.34 18.19
CA GLY A 187 1.86 15.00 17.94
C GLY A 187 2.16 14.44 16.54
N MET A 188 1.36 13.48 16.09
CA MET A 188 1.51 12.85 14.78
C MET A 188 1.10 13.82 13.66
N ASN A 189 1.92 13.92 12.61
CA ASN A 189 1.65 14.69 11.40
C ASN A 189 1.92 13.86 10.15
N THR A 190 1.33 14.25 9.03
CA THR A 190 1.73 13.76 7.70
C THR A 190 2.83 14.66 7.15
N TYR A 191 3.88 14.03 6.66
CA TYR A 191 5.01 14.69 6.01
C TYR A 191 5.10 14.28 4.55
N ARG A 192 5.62 15.17 3.72
CA ARG A 192 6.03 14.90 2.34
C ARG A 192 7.53 15.21 2.20
N ALA A 193 8.29 14.24 1.71
CA ALA A 193 9.69 14.40 1.34
C ALA A 193 9.80 14.30 -0.19
N GLN A 194 10.24 15.37 -0.84
CA GLN A 194 10.44 15.38 -2.29
C GLN A 194 11.63 14.53 -2.65
N TYR A 195 11.49 13.68 -3.66
CA TYR A 195 12.58 12.88 -4.17
C TYR A 195 13.52 13.69 -5.07
N LEU A 196 14.80 13.67 -4.80
CA LEU A 196 15.85 14.39 -5.53
C LEU A 196 16.65 13.49 -6.50
N GLY A 197 16.30 12.21 -6.60
CA GLY A 197 17.11 11.21 -7.30
C GLY A 197 18.20 10.62 -6.41
N ASN A 198 18.79 9.50 -6.86
CA ASN A 198 19.88 8.81 -6.16
C ASN A 198 19.58 8.53 -4.67
N GLU A 199 18.35 8.15 -4.38
CA GLU A 199 17.87 7.82 -3.01
C GLU A 199 17.94 8.97 -2.01
N LYS A 200 18.02 10.20 -2.47
CA LYS A 200 18.03 11.41 -1.65
C LYS A 200 16.64 12.06 -1.64
N PHE A 201 16.32 12.64 -0.51
CA PHE A 201 15.08 13.39 -0.30
C PHE A 201 15.37 14.78 0.23
N GLU A 202 14.49 15.72 -0.06
CA GLU A 202 14.47 17.00 0.62
C GLU A 202 14.06 16.84 2.10
N THR A 203 14.33 17.85 2.89
CA THR A 203 13.80 17.93 4.26
C THR A 203 12.28 17.82 4.23
N PRO A 204 11.69 16.84 4.94
CA PRO A 204 10.26 16.63 4.94
C PRO A 204 9.47 17.84 5.45
N VAL A 205 8.40 18.19 4.76
CA VAL A 205 7.47 19.27 5.15
C VAL A 205 6.13 18.69 5.58
N ILE A 206 5.44 19.37 6.50
CA ILE A 206 4.11 18.96 6.96
C ILE A 206 3.08 19.26 5.87
N VAL A 207 2.24 18.26 5.55
CA VAL A 207 1.20 18.34 4.51
C VAL A 207 -0.13 17.77 5.03
N ASN A 208 -0.65 18.35 6.10
CA ASN A 208 -1.92 17.92 6.66
C ASN A 208 -3.10 18.42 5.81
N VAL A 209 -4.19 17.66 5.82
CA VAL A 209 -5.46 18.11 5.25
C VAL A 209 -6.07 19.16 6.18
N LYS A 210 -6.62 20.24 5.61
CA LYS A 210 -7.24 21.34 6.37
C LYS A 210 -8.59 20.90 6.97
N THR A 211 -8.61 20.64 8.27
CA THR A 211 -9.81 20.27 9.03
C THR A 211 -9.81 20.92 10.42
N GLU A 212 -10.98 20.99 11.06
CA GLU A 212 -11.08 21.41 12.47
C GLU A 212 -10.39 20.42 13.43
N LYS A 213 -10.39 19.15 13.08
CA LYS A 213 -9.67 18.08 13.78
C LYS A 213 -8.57 17.60 12.85
N LYS A 214 -7.36 17.53 13.36
CA LYS A 214 -6.20 17.04 12.62
C LYS A 214 -6.48 15.64 12.03
N GLU A 215 -6.50 15.53 10.72
CA GLU A 215 -6.65 14.28 10.01
C GLU A 215 -5.38 13.95 9.23
N LEU A 216 -4.92 12.71 9.42
CA LEU A 216 -3.68 12.25 8.84
C LEU A 216 -3.95 11.54 7.51
N ILE A 217 -3.18 11.89 6.51
CA ILE A 217 -3.24 11.21 5.21
C ILE A 217 -2.76 9.76 5.39
N THR A 218 -3.49 8.82 4.81
CA THR A 218 -3.15 7.39 4.77
C THR A 218 -2.83 6.90 3.36
N TYR A 219 -3.25 7.64 2.35
CA TYR A 219 -2.98 7.36 0.94
C TYR A 219 -2.97 8.66 0.14
N VAL A 220 -2.08 8.74 -0.83
CA VAL A 220 -2.04 9.79 -1.84
C VAL A 220 -2.02 9.12 -3.21
N SER A 221 -2.80 9.66 -4.16
CA SER A 221 -2.73 9.17 -5.54
C SER A 221 -1.33 9.40 -6.13
N PRO A 222 -0.87 8.53 -7.03
CA PRO A 222 0.48 8.65 -7.61
C PRO A 222 0.77 9.99 -8.28
N ASP A 223 -0.25 10.67 -8.78
CA ASP A 223 -0.21 12.01 -9.39
C ASP A 223 -0.50 13.16 -8.41
N GLU A 224 -0.63 12.86 -7.13
CA GLU A 224 -0.96 13.83 -6.06
C GLU A 224 -2.26 14.61 -6.27
N GLN A 225 -3.22 14.06 -7.05
CA GLN A 225 -4.49 14.77 -7.31
C GLN A 225 -5.52 14.59 -6.19
N TYR A 226 -5.42 13.51 -5.41
CA TYR A 226 -6.27 13.29 -4.24
C TYR A 226 -5.53 12.52 -3.15
N ALA A 227 -6.00 12.73 -1.92
CA ALA A 227 -5.54 12.04 -0.73
C ALA A 227 -6.72 11.42 0.02
N ILE A 228 -6.48 10.32 0.70
CA ILE A 228 -7.45 9.66 1.57
C ILE A 228 -6.93 9.73 3.01
N THR A 229 -7.80 10.17 3.92
CA THR A 229 -7.60 10.12 5.36
C THR A 229 -8.50 9.04 5.97
N ASN A 230 -8.26 8.65 7.20
CA ASN A 230 -9.14 7.73 7.93
C ASN A 230 -9.54 8.28 9.32
N GLY A 231 -10.12 9.47 9.32
CA GLY A 231 -10.64 10.10 10.53
C GLY A 231 -11.71 9.25 11.21
N GLN A 232 -11.54 8.99 12.51
CA GLN A 232 -12.49 8.22 13.32
C GLN A 232 -12.82 6.81 12.79
N GLY A 233 -11.88 6.19 12.05
CA GLY A 233 -12.07 4.86 11.46
C GLY A 233 -12.91 4.83 10.18
N LYS A 234 -13.17 5.99 9.58
CA LYS A 234 -13.85 6.14 8.30
C LYS A 234 -12.94 6.80 7.28
N PHE A 235 -13.09 6.44 6.02
CA PHE A 235 -12.35 7.10 4.95
C PHE A 235 -12.99 8.42 4.56
N GLN A 236 -12.14 9.40 4.31
CA GLN A 236 -12.50 10.68 3.74
C GLN A 236 -11.55 10.97 2.58
N ILE A 237 -12.05 11.57 1.51
CA ILE A 237 -11.28 11.96 0.34
C ILE A 237 -11.13 13.49 0.28
N SER A 238 -9.94 13.94 -0.04
CA SER A 238 -9.56 15.33 -0.25
C SER A 238 -8.90 15.47 -1.60
N PHE A 239 -9.19 16.54 -2.34
CA PHE A 239 -8.62 16.80 -3.66
C PHE A 239 -7.54 17.86 -3.56
N ASN A 240 -6.52 17.77 -4.40
CA ASN A 240 -5.51 18.80 -4.54
C ASN A 240 -6.02 19.89 -5.47
N GLU A 241 -6.12 21.11 -4.96
CA GLU A 241 -6.46 22.30 -5.74
C GLU A 241 -5.31 23.30 -5.57
N ASN A 242 -4.50 23.44 -6.61
CA ASN A 242 -3.36 24.38 -6.66
C ASN A 242 -2.33 24.16 -5.52
N GLY A 243 -2.07 22.91 -5.15
CA GLY A 243 -1.10 22.55 -4.10
C GLY A 243 -1.68 22.50 -2.67
N GLU A 244 -2.98 22.77 -2.52
CA GLU A 244 -3.69 22.69 -1.25
C GLU A 244 -4.75 21.58 -1.26
N TRP A 245 -4.83 20.83 -0.15
CA TRP A 245 -5.86 19.81 0.02
C TRP A 245 -7.20 20.45 0.40
N THR A 246 -8.26 20.12 -0.36
CA THR A 246 -9.62 20.57 -0.03
C THR A 246 -10.11 19.99 1.29
N LYS A 247 -11.19 20.55 1.84
CA LYS A 247 -11.88 19.96 2.98
C LYS A 247 -12.32 18.52 2.65
N PRO A 248 -11.95 17.52 3.46
CA PRO A 248 -12.24 16.13 3.16
C PRO A 248 -13.73 15.82 3.24
N LYS A 249 -14.19 14.90 2.41
CA LYS A 249 -15.57 14.40 2.36
C LYS A 249 -15.58 12.90 2.65
N GLU A 250 -16.54 12.44 3.45
CA GLU A 250 -16.68 11.03 3.80
C GLU A 250 -16.94 10.18 2.54
N VAL A 251 -16.19 9.11 2.38
CA VAL A 251 -16.41 8.10 1.34
C VAL A 251 -17.66 7.30 1.74
N PRO A 252 -18.69 7.18 0.89
CA PRO A 252 -19.97 6.58 1.27
C PRO A 252 -19.92 5.06 1.31
N LEU A 253 -19.14 4.51 2.26
CA LEU A 253 -19.13 3.09 2.60
C LEU A 253 -20.18 2.79 3.67
N ASN A 254 -20.70 1.58 3.67
CA ASN A 254 -21.53 1.08 4.78
C ASN A 254 -20.62 0.69 5.95
N TYR A 255 -20.25 1.67 6.79
CA TYR A 255 -19.35 1.46 7.92
C TYR A 255 -20.07 0.69 9.04
N GLU A 256 -19.47 -0.41 9.45
CA GLU A 256 -19.94 -1.20 10.59
C GLU A 256 -19.33 -0.68 11.89
N SER A 257 -20.12 -0.51 12.95
CA SER A 257 -19.75 0.21 14.17
C SER A 257 -18.57 -0.36 14.95
N ASN A 258 -18.28 -1.66 14.81
CA ASN A 258 -17.21 -2.33 15.56
C ASN A 258 -15.95 -2.57 14.71
N TRP A 259 -15.94 -2.05 13.49
CA TRP A 259 -14.81 -2.20 12.57
C TRP A 259 -14.07 -0.89 12.40
N TYR A 260 -12.74 -0.98 12.36
CA TYR A 260 -11.86 0.14 12.03
C TYR A 260 -11.35 -0.04 10.60
N TYR A 261 -11.60 0.95 9.73
CA TYR A 261 -11.21 0.93 8.32
C TYR A 261 -9.88 1.66 8.14
N TYR A 262 -8.94 1.05 7.37
CA TYR A 262 -7.58 1.57 7.22
C TYR A 262 -6.90 1.01 5.95
N CYS A 263 -5.67 1.42 5.67
CA CYS A 263 -4.87 1.02 4.49
C CYS A 263 -5.66 1.14 3.18
N PRO A 264 -6.19 2.34 2.86
CA PRO A 264 -6.82 2.58 1.57
C PRO A 264 -5.78 2.53 0.45
N TYR A 265 -6.15 1.98 -0.69
CA TYR A 265 -5.30 1.87 -1.85
C TYR A 265 -6.14 1.92 -3.13
N MET A 266 -5.60 2.55 -4.18
CA MET A 266 -6.18 2.52 -5.52
C MET A 266 -5.38 1.58 -6.40
N SER A 267 -6.04 0.67 -7.09
CA SER A 267 -5.36 -0.16 -8.09
C SER A 267 -4.67 0.70 -9.15
N PRO A 268 -3.51 0.30 -9.69
CA PRO A 268 -2.75 1.11 -10.66
C PRO A 268 -3.53 1.49 -11.91
N ASP A 269 -4.51 0.69 -12.32
CA ASP A 269 -5.40 0.98 -13.45
C ASP A 269 -6.57 1.93 -13.08
N GLY A 270 -6.64 2.38 -11.82
CA GLY A 270 -7.65 3.29 -11.30
C GLY A 270 -9.06 2.71 -11.19
N LYS A 271 -9.24 1.41 -11.35
CA LYS A 271 -10.58 0.79 -11.39
C LYS A 271 -11.12 0.37 -10.03
N TYR A 272 -10.22 0.02 -9.09
CA TYR A 272 -10.61 -0.58 -7.83
C TYR A 272 -10.04 0.18 -6.64
N PHE A 273 -10.92 0.48 -5.70
CA PHE A 273 -10.57 0.94 -4.37
C PHE A 273 -10.44 -0.26 -3.45
N ILE A 274 -9.24 -0.50 -2.93
CA ILE A 274 -8.92 -1.61 -2.04
C ILE A 274 -8.65 -1.03 -0.66
N PHE A 275 -9.12 -1.69 0.38
CA PHE A 275 -8.91 -1.23 1.74
C PHE A 275 -8.95 -2.39 2.72
N SER A 276 -8.42 -2.15 3.90
CA SER A 276 -8.46 -3.11 5.00
C SER A 276 -9.44 -2.65 6.08
N ARG A 277 -10.00 -3.60 6.79
CA ARG A 277 -10.73 -3.36 8.03
C ARG A 277 -10.28 -4.33 9.11
N ARG A 278 -10.34 -3.91 10.36
CA ARG A 278 -10.00 -4.77 11.50
C ARG A 278 -11.04 -4.70 12.60
N PHE A 279 -11.21 -5.82 13.25
CA PHE A 279 -12.00 -5.96 14.47
C PHE A 279 -11.07 -6.14 15.66
N ASN A 280 -11.26 -5.34 16.70
CA ASN A 280 -10.49 -5.45 17.93
C ASN A 280 -11.38 -6.06 19.03
N THR A 281 -10.76 -6.78 19.98
CA THR A 281 -11.45 -7.20 21.21
C THR A 281 -12.19 -6.03 21.82
N PRO A 282 -13.50 -6.15 22.14
CA PRO A 282 -14.28 -5.07 22.71
C PRO A 282 -13.60 -4.46 23.95
N GLY A 283 -13.55 -3.13 23.99
CA GLY A 283 -12.91 -2.37 25.07
C GLY A 283 -11.37 -2.31 25.01
N LYS A 284 -10.73 -3.00 24.09
CA LYS A 284 -9.28 -2.94 23.87
C LYS A 284 -8.93 -2.14 22.60
N ARG A 285 -7.71 -1.59 22.57
CA ARG A 285 -7.19 -0.81 21.45
C ARG A 285 -5.79 -1.31 21.07
N GLY A 286 -5.34 -0.91 19.87
CA GLY A 286 -4.02 -1.26 19.36
C GLY A 286 -3.96 -2.63 18.67
N TRP A 287 -2.81 -2.92 18.09
CA TRP A 287 -2.60 -4.11 17.27
C TRP A 287 -2.60 -5.41 18.05
N ALA A 288 -2.19 -5.39 19.33
CA ALA A 288 -2.20 -6.55 20.20
C ALA A 288 -3.61 -7.14 20.43
N SER A 289 -4.66 -6.32 20.24
CA SER A 289 -6.05 -6.71 20.46
C SER A 289 -6.82 -6.99 19.17
N VAL A 290 -6.15 -7.01 18.01
CA VAL A 290 -6.80 -7.31 16.73
C VAL A 290 -7.10 -8.81 16.65
N GLU A 291 -8.38 -9.14 16.56
CA GLU A 291 -8.86 -10.51 16.42
C GLU A 291 -9.01 -10.92 14.95
N LYS A 292 -9.40 -9.97 14.11
CA LYS A 292 -9.65 -10.20 12.69
C LYS A 292 -9.21 -9.00 11.86
N GLY A 293 -8.59 -9.27 10.72
CA GLY A 293 -8.27 -8.27 9.70
C GLY A 293 -8.68 -8.80 8.35
N GLU A 294 -9.33 -7.97 7.55
CA GLU A 294 -9.87 -8.35 6.25
C GLU A 294 -9.55 -7.28 5.21
N VAL A 295 -9.30 -7.71 3.99
CA VAL A 295 -9.11 -6.85 2.83
C VAL A 295 -10.38 -6.87 1.97
N TYR A 296 -10.87 -5.71 1.64
CA TYR A 296 -12.04 -5.49 0.79
C TYR A 296 -11.66 -4.72 -0.46
N TRP A 297 -12.46 -4.87 -1.49
CA TRP A 297 -12.35 -4.05 -2.69
C TRP A 297 -13.72 -3.61 -3.18
N ALA A 298 -13.76 -2.51 -3.90
CA ALA A 298 -14.95 -1.96 -4.54
C ALA A 298 -14.57 -1.27 -5.85
N ASN A 299 -15.53 -1.03 -6.73
CA ASN A 299 -15.31 -0.17 -7.87
C ASN A 299 -14.92 1.24 -7.40
N ALA A 300 -13.84 1.79 -7.96
CA ALA A 300 -13.24 3.06 -7.56
C ALA A 300 -14.18 4.26 -7.64
N ASN A 301 -15.24 4.19 -8.45
CA ASN A 301 -16.27 5.23 -8.53
C ASN A 301 -16.89 5.57 -7.17
N ILE A 302 -16.80 4.67 -6.18
CA ILE A 302 -17.29 4.97 -4.82
C ILE A 302 -16.57 6.15 -4.19
N LEU A 303 -15.26 6.33 -4.44
CA LEU A 303 -14.49 7.47 -3.93
C LEU A 303 -14.99 8.80 -4.51
N PHE A 304 -15.34 8.81 -5.78
CA PHE A 304 -15.70 10.03 -6.50
C PHE A 304 -17.18 10.40 -6.36
N LYS A 305 -18.00 9.52 -5.77
CA LYS A 305 -19.37 9.88 -5.33
C LYS A 305 -19.38 10.87 -4.16
N ALA A 306 -18.26 11.01 -3.45
CA ALA A 306 -18.07 12.01 -2.39
C ALA A 306 -17.86 13.45 -2.92
N LYS A 307 -17.68 13.61 -4.21
CA LYS A 307 -17.46 14.91 -4.89
C LYS A 307 -18.68 15.82 -4.85
#